data_3cc2ac788639b56326565eab8b10481c
#
_entry.id   3cc2ac788639b56326565eab8b10481c
#
_cell.length_a   1.000
_cell.length_b   1.000
_cell.length_c   1.000
_cell.angle_alpha   90.00
_cell.angle_beta   90.00
_cell.angle_gamma   90.00
#
_symmetry.space_group_name_H-M   'P 1'
#
loop_
_entity.id
_entity.type
_entity.pdbx_description
1 polymer ?
#
loop_
_entity_poly.entity_id
_entity_poly.type
_entity_poly.pdbx_seq_one_letter_code
_entity_poly.pdbx_strand_id
1 'polypeptide(L)'
;MRNRSDIKESGRNRGNIITGNSEMGNTETGNTLTGNTQKAKIVLLAMVLCLWGAGGRTSYAAQDIFQDISQAEAASTTPETAGNTAGAIIIEYGNLRELLKQGNLSLKESIEDYEDNVNAYQEIWDTLKWEQDNMEDKAEDMDDEDSQAAIIYSSNAAMLKSSASRIYSQLDTMTSEKSTRSLEKSADTFTMTAQTLMNSYNQMVQNVEYQEKRVESLQAAFEAMGRKQAAGSATQAQLKEAQKNLDTAKNSLESLRLQASQLRQQLLTMLGIEDSSQVVIGTVPEPDMAAIEAVDYESDKIRAMGNDKSVQNARHTLASSTTEINIRFSLVDEAEGTKEAAFLASYQNLQASKTAYEAALTAFQSAQLAYEGLQRKQQAGLLTGTQYLEGQASYLEKKAAKETAAMNLTAAYESYCWDVKGISQT
;
A
#
# COMPACT_ATOMS: atom_id res chain seq x y z
N MET A 1 -25.00 -28.86 56.37
CA MET A 1 -24.99 -30.33 56.58
C MET A 1 -24.20 -30.91 55.44
N ARG A 2 -22.95 -31.29 55.68
CA ARG A 2 -22.37 -32.66 55.71
C ARG A 2 -22.43 -33.32 54.32
N ASN A 3 -21.38 -33.90 53.70
CA ASN A 3 -19.99 -34.28 53.97
C ASN A 3 -19.48 -34.81 52.61
N ARG A 4 -18.24 -34.50 52.18
CA ARG A 4 -17.00 -35.32 52.27
C ARG A 4 -17.20 -36.80 51.86
N SER A 5 -16.42 -37.36 50.94
CA SER A 5 -15.01 -37.78 51.02
C SER A 5 -14.66 -38.52 49.72
N ASP A 6 -13.56 -38.29 49.06
CA ASP A 6 -12.19 -38.81 49.21
C ASP A 6 -11.90 -40.23 48.67
N ILE A 7 -10.77 -40.31 47.98
CA ILE A 7 -9.68 -41.35 48.02
C ILE A 7 -9.75 -42.39 46.88
N LYS A 8 -8.73 -42.67 46.09
CA LYS A 8 -7.29 -42.83 46.02
C LYS A 8 -6.89 -43.42 44.67
N GLU A 9 -5.87 -42.95 44.06
CA GLU A 9 -4.52 -43.49 43.80
C GLU A 9 -4.31 -44.98 43.59
N SER A 10 -3.50 -45.23 42.57
CA SER A 10 -2.41 -46.25 42.46
C SER A 10 -2.43 -46.92 41.07
N GLY A 11 -1.39 -47.07 40.30
CA GLY A 11 0.04 -47.04 40.42
C GLY A 11 0.68 -47.71 39.24
N ARG A 12 1.86 -47.27 38.92
CA ARG A 12 3.04 -47.87 38.23
C ARG A 12 2.94 -49.25 37.57
N ASN A 13 3.49 -49.40 36.34
CA ASN A 13 4.79 -50.06 36.12
C ASN A 13 5.25 -50.05 34.62
N ARG A 14 6.40 -49.62 34.41
CA ARG A 14 7.67 -50.01 33.78
C ARG A 14 7.67 -51.24 32.84
N GLY A 15 8.40 -51.04 31.74
CA GLY A 15 9.19 -52.11 31.11
C GLY A 15 9.42 -51.97 29.62
N ASN A 16 10.50 -51.40 29.23
CA ASN A 16 11.68 -51.87 28.45
C ASN A 16 11.51 -52.38 27.01
N ILE A 17 12.14 -51.63 26.12
CA ILE A 17 13.21 -51.97 25.16
C ILE A 17 13.00 -53.20 24.27
N ILE A 18 13.02 -53.00 22.93
CA ILE A 18 13.92 -53.67 21.98
C ILE A 18 14.00 -52.89 20.67
N THR A 19 15.24 -52.71 20.23
CA THR A 19 15.75 -52.14 18.99
C THR A 19 15.37 -52.95 17.75
N GLY A 20 15.22 -52.26 16.59
CA GLY A 20 15.16 -52.90 15.29
C GLY A 20 15.25 -51.84 14.18
N ASN A 21 16.45 -51.61 13.66
CA ASN A 21 16.73 -50.91 12.40
C ASN A 21 16.07 -51.59 11.23
N SER A 22 15.44 -50.84 10.35
CA SER A 22 15.51 -51.09 8.93
C SER A 22 15.20 -49.79 8.17
N GLU A 23 16.18 -49.33 7.43
CA GLU A 23 16.09 -48.30 6.39
C GLU A 23 15.12 -48.72 5.31
N MET A 24 14.30 -47.78 4.82
CA MET A 24 14.05 -47.59 3.37
C MET A 24 13.06 -46.41 3.14
N GLY A 25 13.57 -45.47 2.33
CA GLY A 25 12.77 -44.82 1.31
C GLY A 25 11.94 -43.58 1.70
N ASN A 26 12.58 -42.45 1.87
CA ASN A 26 11.92 -41.16 1.79
C ASN A 26 11.57 -40.85 0.34
N THR A 27 10.30 -40.75 0.01
CA THR A 27 9.79 -39.91 -1.07
C THR A 27 9.16 -38.70 -0.44
N GLU A 28 9.93 -37.61 -0.39
CA GLU A 28 9.41 -36.28 -0.11
C GLU A 28 8.63 -35.78 -1.32
N THR A 29 7.33 -35.73 -1.21
CA THR A 29 6.46 -34.87 -2.01
C THR A 29 5.61 -34.08 -1.02
N GLY A 30 5.95 -32.84 -0.80
CA GLY A 30 5.11 -32.09 0.08
C GLY A 30 5.54 -30.64 0.34
N ASN A 31 4.74 -29.73 -0.13
CA ASN A 31 4.51 -28.41 0.44
C ASN A 31 5.65 -27.39 0.50
N THR A 32 5.91 -26.76 -0.62
CA THR A 32 6.61 -25.47 -0.66
C THR A 32 5.71 -24.23 -0.79
N LEU A 33 4.38 -24.37 -0.71
CA LEU A 33 3.44 -23.26 -0.91
C LEU A 33 3.08 -22.45 0.35
N THR A 34 3.51 -22.87 1.55
CA THR A 34 3.20 -22.14 2.79
C THR A 34 4.32 -21.25 3.32
N GLY A 35 5.52 -21.31 2.73
CA GLY A 35 6.69 -20.56 3.21
C GLY A 35 6.72 -19.08 2.82
N ASN A 36 6.19 -18.71 1.65
CA ASN A 36 6.34 -17.37 1.12
C ASN A 36 5.31 -16.37 1.65
N THR A 37 4.11 -16.82 1.99
CA THR A 37 3.08 -15.94 2.59
C THR A 37 3.42 -15.47 4.01
N GLN A 38 4.19 -16.27 4.77
CA GLN A 38 4.66 -15.83 6.09
C GLN A 38 5.84 -14.85 6.01
N LYS A 39 6.73 -14.99 5.01
CA LYS A 39 7.83 -14.03 4.81
C LYS A 39 7.32 -12.66 4.37
N ALA A 40 6.32 -12.60 3.49
CA ALA A 40 5.67 -11.36 3.10
C ALA A 40 4.97 -10.65 4.28
N LYS A 41 4.33 -11.40 5.18
CA LYS A 41 3.73 -10.85 6.41
C LYS A 41 4.76 -10.30 7.39
N ILE A 42 5.94 -10.91 7.50
CA ILE A 42 7.03 -10.47 8.39
C ILE A 42 7.67 -9.18 7.85
N VAL A 43 7.81 -9.02 6.53
CA VAL A 43 8.34 -7.79 5.91
C VAL A 43 7.36 -6.62 6.07
N LEU A 44 6.05 -6.85 5.93
CA LEU A 44 5.04 -5.80 6.14
C LEU A 44 4.93 -5.36 7.60
N LEU A 45 5.04 -6.28 8.56
CA LEU A 45 5.03 -5.97 9.99
C LEU A 45 6.31 -5.25 10.43
N ALA A 46 7.47 -5.55 9.83
CA ALA A 46 8.72 -4.86 10.09
C ALA A 46 8.72 -3.41 9.58
N MET A 47 8.03 -3.12 8.45
CA MET A 47 7.92 -1.75 7.94
C MET A 47 7.05 -0.85 8.83
N VAL A 48 6.00 -1.37 9.45
CA VAL A 48 5.13 -0.60 10.35
C VAL A 48 5.80 -0.33 11.73
N LEU A 49 6.66 -1.22 12.19
CA LEU A 49 7.38 -1.09 13.47
C LEU A 49 8.63 -0.19 13.41
N CYS A 50 9.20 0.06 12.22
CA CYS A 50 10.33 1.00 12.07
C CYS A 50 9.95 2.47 12.19
N LEU A 51 8.68 2.83 12.26
CA LEU A 51 8.21 4.21 12.45
C LEU A 51 8.38 4.74 13.88
N TRP A 52 8.84 3.93 14.86
CA TRP A 52 8.86 4.32 16.28
C TRP A 52 10.20 4.19 17.00
N GLY A 53 11.30 3.99 16.33
CA GLY A 53 12.56 3.92 17.07
C GLY A 53 13.82 3.85 16.24
N ALA A 54 14.49 4.96 16.03
CA ALA A 54 15.94 5.07 16.08
C ALA A 54 16.39 6.52 15.87
N GLY A 55 16.76 7.20 16.92
CA GLY A 55 17.62 8.38 16.84
C GLY A 55 19.05 7.95 16.55
N GLY A 56 19.69 8.60 15.57
CA GLY A 56 21.13 8.50 15.44
C GLY A 56 21.68 8.64 14.01
N ARG A 57 22.14 9.85 13.69
CA ARG A 57 23.22 10.18 12.77
C ARG A 57 23.16 9.71 11.31
N THR A 58 22.79 10.62 10.41
CA THR A 58 23.48 10.80 9.12
C THR A 58 23.23 12.20 8.57
N SER A 59 24.29 13.00 8.36
CA SER A 59 24.21 14.42 8.02
C SER A 59 24.72 14.75 6.62
N TYR A 60 24.44 13.94 5.60
CA TYR A 60 24.91 14.24 4.24
C TYR A 60 23.85 14.17 3.13
N ALA A 61 22.62 13.76 3.42
CA ALA A 61 21.58 13.61 2.39
C ALA A 61 20.65 14.84 2.23
N ALA A 62 20.81 15.88 3.01
CA ALA A 62 19.86 17.01 3.04
C ALA A 62 20.06 18.03 1.91
N GLN A 63 21.23 18.09 1.27
CA GLN A 63 21.51 19.07 0.22
C GLN A 63 20.95 18.71 -1.15
N ASP A 64 20.90 17.42 -1.48
CA ASP A 64 20.40 16.98 -2.81
C ASP A 64 18.87 17.09 -2.94
N ILE A 65 18.14 17.02 -1.82
CA ILE A 65 16.67 17.12 -1.82
C ILE A 65 16.19 18.54 -2.15
N PHE A 66 17.02 19.57 -1.87
CA PHE A 66 16.67 20.97 -2.13
C PHE A 66 16.62 21.35 -3.60
N GLN A 67 17.43 20.73 -4.43
CA GLN A 67 17.37 20.96 -5.87
C GLN A 67 16.10 20.36 -6.49
N ASP A 68 15.65 19.20 -5.97
CA ASP A 68 14.44 18.54 -6.47
C ASP A 68 13.15 19.25 -6.08
N ILE A 69 13.06 19.80 -4.84
CA ILE A 69 11.85 20.53 -4.40
C ILE A 69 11.69 21.86 -5.17
N SER A 70 12.78 22.56 -5.45
CA SER A 70 12.74 23.79 -6.24
C SER A 70 12.49 23.57 -7.73
N GLN A 71 12.81 22.38 -8.26
CA GLN A 71 12.48 22.00 -9.63
C GLN A 71 11.02 21.57 -9.80
N ALA A 72 10.40 20.97 -8.76
CA ALA A 72 8.99 20.61 -8.75
C ALA A 72 8.06 21.85 -8.76
N GLU A 73 8.47 22.98 -8.13
CA GLU A 73 7.72 24.24 -8.20
C GLU A 73 7.73 24.87 -9.61
N ALA A 74 8.80 24.67 -10.38
CA ALA A 74 8.87 25.16 -11.77
C ALA A 74 8.02 24.35 -12.76
N ALA A 75 7.62 23.14 -12.40
CA ALA A 75 6.81 22.25 -13.26
C ALA A 75 5.29 22.39 -13.04
N SER A 76 4.83 23.08 -11.98
CA SER A 76 3.40 23.19 -11.67
C SER A 76 2.68 24.44 -12.24
N THR A 77 3.37 25.26 -13.03
CA THR A 77 2.75 26.41 -13.71
C THR A 77 2.76 26.20 -15.21
N THR A 78 1.60 25.86 -15.76
CA THR A 78 1.13 25.83 -17.14
C THR A 78 1.21 24.51 -17.90
N PRO A 79 0.09 24.05 -18.50
CA PRO A 79 0.10 22.96 -19.44
C PRO A 79 0.37 23.52 -20.85
N GLU A 80 1.63 23.77 -21.19
CA GLU A 80 2.05 23.84 -22.59
C GLU A 80 3.56 23.70 -22.72
N THR A 81 3.94 22.78 -23.57
CA THR A 81 5.26 22.46 -24.10
C THR A 81 5.89 21.20 -23.49
N ALA A 82 5.58 20.06 -24.10
CA ALA A 82 6.43 18.88 -24.10
C ALA A 82 7.82 19.24 -24.62
N GLY A 83 8.70 19.65 -23.72
CA GLY A 83 10.13 19.84 -23.91
C GLY A 83 10.86 18.64 -23.35
N ASN A 84 11.41 17.83 -24.21
CA ASN A 84 12.24 16.65 -24.10
C ASN A 84 13.25 16.74 -22.92
N THR A 85 12.87 16.33 -21.69
CA THR A 85 13.80 15.91 -20.64
C THR A 85 13.99 14.42 -20.79
N ALA A 86 14.93 14.04 -21.64
CA ALA A 86 15.32 12.65 -21.84
C ALA A 86 15.90 12.11 -20.53
N GLY A 87 15.13 11.30 -19.80
CA GLY A 87 15.61 10.47 -18.71
C GLY A 87 14.94 10.59 -17.34
N ALA A 88 14.12 11.58 -17.06
CA ALA A 88 13.47 11.69 -15.75
C ALA A 88 12.30 10.70 -15.61
N ILE A 89 12.32 9.86 -14.58
CA ILE A 89 11.19 8.98 -14.23
C ILE A 89 10.18 9.83 -13.44
N ILE A 90 8.99 10.03 -14.00
CA ILE A 90 7.90 10.74 -13.33
C ILE A 90 6.97 9.69 -12.69
N ILE A 91 6.85 9.72 -11.37
CA ILE A 91 5.94 8.88 -10.60
C ILE A 91 4.63 9.64 -10.45
N GLU A 92 3.62 9.30 -11.25
CA GLU A 92 2.27 9.85 -11.12
C GLU A 92 1.39 8.93 -10.25
N TYR A 93 0.42 9.52 -9.56
CA TYR A 93 -0.51 8.78 -8.70
C TYR A 93 -1.27 7.68 -9.45
N GLY A 94 -1.65 7.94 -10.71
CA GLY A 94 -2.40 7.00 -11.54
C GLY A 94 -1.56 5.86 -12.14
N ASN A 95 -0.23 6.01 -12.23
CA ASN A 95 0.64 4.99 -12.82
C ASN A 95 1.35 4.09 -11.79
N LEU A 96 1.09 4.30 -10.49
CA LEU A 96 1.70 3.53 -9.39
C LEU A 96 1.56 2.02 -9.57
N ARG A 97 0.39 1.55 -10.01
CA ARG A 97 0.11 0.13 -10.20
C ARG A 97 1.01 -0.50 -11.27
N GLU A 98 1.20 0.19 -12.38
CA GLU A 98 2.04 -0.29 -13.48
C GLU A 98 3.53 -0.26 -13.09
N LEU A 99 3.97 0.79 -12.40
CA LEU A 99 5.32 0.87 -11.88
C LEU A 99 5.61 -0.24 -10.85
N LEU A 100 4.65 -0.58 -10.00
CA LEU A 100 4.77 -1.68 -9.05
C LEU A 100 4.89 -3.04 -9.75
N LYS A 101 4.09 -3.29 -10.79
CA LYS A 101 4.19 -4.54 -11.56
C LYS A 101 5.54 -4.71 -12.24
N GLN A 102 6.17 -3.60 -12.66
CA GLN A 102 7.46 -3.61 -13.34
C GLN A 102 8.65 -3.64 -12.40
N GLY A 103 8.56 -2.96 -11.25
CA GLY A 103 9.70 -2.69 -10.39
C GLY A 103 9.66 -3.37 -9.02
N ASN A 104 8.46 -3.65 -8.45
CA ASN A 104 8.38 -4.29 -7.15
C ASN A 104 8.82 -5.75 -7.23
N LEU A 105 9.93 -6.08 -6.58
CA LEU A 105 10.55 -7.41 -6.69
C LEU A 105 9.60 -8.54 -6.27
N SER A 106 8.88 -8.39 -5.16
CA SER A 106 7.97 -9.45 -4.68
C SER A 106 6.76 -9.66 -5.60
N LEU A 107 6.24 -8.58 -6.18
CA LEU A 107 5.11 -8.68 -7.10
C LEU A 107 5.56 -9.26 -8.43
N LYS A 108 6.72 -8.83 -8.93
CA LYS A 108 7.33 -9.33 -10.15
C LYS A 108 7.64 -10.83 -10.04
N GLU A 109 8.29 -11.27 -8.97
CA GLU A 109 8.55 -12.69 -8.68
C GLU A 109 7.25 -13.50 -8.67
N SER A 110 6.19 -12.99 -8.03
CA SER A 110 4.89 -13.67 -8.01
C SER A 110 4.22 -13.77 -9.37
N ILE A 111 4.42 -12.79 -10.26
CA ILE A 111 3.90 -12.79 -11.63
C ILE A 111 4.72 -13.78 -12.48
N GLU A 112 6.05 -13.70 -12.42
CA GLU A 112 6.96 -14.59 -13.14
C GLU A 112 6.74 -16.05 -12.73
N ASP A 113 6.66 -16.36 -11.43
CA ASP A 113 6.34 -17.70 -10.93
C ASP A 113 5.00 -18.24 -11.48
N TYR A 114 3.98 -17.38 -11.55
CA TYR A 114 2.70 -17.77 -12.13
C TYR A 114 2.80 -18.05 -13.62
N GLU A 115 3.44 -17.16 -14.39
CA GLU A 115 3.63 -17.32 -15.84
C GLU A 115 4.47 -18.55 -16.17
N ASP A 116 5.55 -18.79 -15.44
CA ASP A 116 6.42 -19.95 -15.61
C ASP A 116 5.66 -21.26 -15.34
N ASN A 117 4.82 -21.29 -14.30
CA ASN A 117 3.99 -22.46 -14.02
C ASN A 117 2.96 -22.71 -15.14
N VAL A 118 2.26 -21.66 -15.62
CA VAL A 118 1.31 -21.78 -16.73
C VAL A 118 2.01 -22.30 -17.99
N ASN A 119 3.17 -21.72 -18.34
CA ASN A 119 3.96 -22.12 -19.50
C ASN A 119 4.42 -23.60 -19.39
N ALA A 120 4.91 -24.03 -18.23
CA ALA A 120 5.34 -25.40 -18.00
C ALA A 120 4.18 -26.40 -18.17
N TYR A 121 2.99 -26.09 -17.65
CA TYR A 121 1.81 -26.95 -17.86
C TYR A 121 1.34 -26.94 -19.30
N GLN A 122 1.45 -25.82 -20.02
CA GLN A 122 1.13 -25.73 -21.43
C GLN A 122 2.07 -26.61 -22.27
N GLU A 123 3.40 -26.54 -22.03
CA GLU A 123 4.38 -27.38 -22.72
C GLU A 123 4.14 -28.89 -22.48
N ILE A 124 3.80 -29.27 -21.24
CA ILE A 124 3.45 -30.66 -20.91
C ILE A 124 2.19 -31.09 -21.69
N TRP A 125 1.18 -30.24 -21.75
CA TRP A 125 -0.05 -30.54 -22.48
C TRP A 125 0.20 -30.69 -23.98
N ASP A 126 0.96 -29.77 -24.58
CA ASP A 126 1.33 -29.81 -26.00
C ASP A 126 2.12 -31.08 -26.33
N THR A 127 3.09 -31.46 -25.47
CA THR A 127 3.86 -32.70 -25.62
C THR A 127 2.97 -33.95 -25.56
N LEU A 128 2.08 -34.01 -24.57
CA LEU A 128 1.14 -35.13 -24.43
C LEU A 128 0.16 -35.25 -25.62
N LYS A 129 -0.29 -34.13 -26.16
CA LYS A 129 -1.13 -34.09 -27.36
C LYS A 129 -0.37 -34.56 -28.58
N TRP A 130 0.85 -34.08 -28.79
CA TRP A 130 1.66 -34.52 -29.91
C TRP A 130 1.97 -36.02 -29.86
N GLU A 131 2.32 -36.53 -28.67
CA GLU A 131 2.56 -37.99 -28.50
C GLU A 131 1.26 -38.83 -28.68
N GLN A 132 0.10 -38.28 -28.21
CA GLN A 132 -1.18 -38.90 -28.44
C GLN A 132 -1.45 -39.07 -29.95
N ASP A 133 -1.34 -37.98 -30.73
CA ASP A 133 -1.59 -37.94 -32.16
C ASP A 133 -0.62 -38.89 -32.89
N ASN A 134 0.67 -38.89 -32.52
CA ASN A 134 1.70 -39.84 -33.06
C ASN A 134 1.34 -41.31 -32.74
N MET A 135 0.76 -41.62 -31.60
CA MET A 135 0.33 -42.98 -31.26
C MET A 135 -0.99 -43.35 -32.00
N GLU A 136 -1.90 -42.43 -32.25
CA GLU A 136 -3.09 -42.62 -33.06
C GLU A 136 -2.72 -42.93 -34.52
N ASP A 137 -1.81 -42.16 -35.14
CA ASP A 137 -1.29 -42.35 -36.48
C ASP A 137 -0.63 -43.74 -36.61
N LYS A 138 0.23 -44.15 -35.67
CA LYS A 138 0.82 -45.48 -35.65
C LYS A 138 -0.16 -46.61 -35.47
N ALA A 139 -1.24 -46.38 -34.75
CA ALA A 139 -2.31 -47.37 -34.61
C ALA A 139 -3.06 -47.59 -35.93
N GLU A 140 -3.31 -46.50 -36.70
CA GLU A 140 -3.91 -46.56 -38.02
C GLU A 140 -3.00 -47.29 -39.05
N ASP A 141 -1.70 -46.93 -39.07
CA ASP A 141 -0.72 -47.56 -39.99
C ASP A 141 -0.53 -49.06 -39.75
N MET A 142 -0.71 -49.54 -38.50
CA MET A 142 -0.49 -50.96 -38.14
C MET A 142 -1.77 -51.78 -38.20
N ASP A 143 -2.97 -51.20 -38.36
CA ASP A 143 -4.25 -51.94 -38.33
C ASP A 143 -4.37 -52.91 -39.48
N ASP A 144 -3.80 -52.63 -40.62
CA ASP A 144 -3.73 -53.51 -41.82
C ASP A 144 -2.61 -54.56 -41.76
N GLU A 145 -1.52 -54.27 -41.01
CA GLU A 145 -0.28 -55.13 -40.98
C GLU A 145 -0.19 -55.99 -39.72
N ASP A 146 -0.53 -55.46 -38.54
CA ASP A 146 -0.44 -56.12 -37.24
C ASP A 146 -1.50 -55.58 -36.26
N SER A 147 -2.66 -56.22 -36.22
CA SER A 147 -3.79 -55.85 -35.34
C SER A 147 -3.43 -55.85 -33.85
N GLN A 148 -2.43 -56.60 -33.41
CA GLN A 148 -2.01 -56.63 -32.02
C GLN A 148 -1.17 -55.40 -31.65
N ALA A 149 -0.32 -54.96 -32.57
CA ALA A 149 0.45 -53.71 -32.43
C ALA A 149 -0.52 -52.50 -32.45
N ALA A 150 -1.48 -52.48 -33.36
CA ALA A 150 -2.52 -51.42 -33.41
C ALA A 150 -3.28 -51.26 -32.10
N ILE A 151 -3.67 -52.35 -31.43
CA ILE A 151 -4.34 -52.34 -30.12
C ILE A 151 -3.41 -51.69 -29.03
N ILE A 152 -2.13 -52.02 -29.05
CA ILE A 152 -1.15 -51.44 -28.09
C ILE A 152 -1.04 -49.94 -28.30
N TYR A 153 -0.85 -49.45 -29.53
CA TYR A 153 -0.73 -48.04 -29.85
C TYR A 153 -2.03 -47.28 -29.52
N SER A 154 -3.20 -47.82 -29.86
CA SER A 154 -4.51 -47.23 -29.48
C SER A 154 -4.69 -47.12 -27.96
N SER A 155 -4.25 -48.14 -27.19
CA SER A 155 -4.30 -48.13 -25.73
C SER A 155 -3.40 -47.07 -25.16
N ASN A 156 -2.17 -46.90 -25.70
CA ASN A 156 -1.23 -45.88 -25.31
C ASN A 156 -1.79 -44.49 -25.64
N ALA A 157 -2.33 -44.27 -26.81
CA ALA A 157 -3.00 -43.03 -27.19
C ALA A 157 -4.15 -42.66 -26.22
N ALA A 158 -4.99 -43.64 -25.84
CA ALA A 158 -6.03 -43.41 -24.84
C ALA A 158 -5.51 -43.03 -23.46
N MET A 159 -4.39 -43.62 -23.03
CA MET A 159 -3.71 -43.21 -21.77
C MET A 159 -3.14 -41.81 -21.85
N LEU A 160 -2.50 -41.45 -22.96
CA LEU A 160 -1.96 -40.10 -23.20
C LEU A 160 -3.07 -39.04 -23.21
N LYS A 161 -4.20 -39.37 -23.91
CA LYS A 161 -5.40 -38.51 -23.92
C LYS A 161 -5.97 -38.26 -22.52
N SER A 162 -6.02 -39.30 -21.68
CA SER A 162 -6.45 -39.16 -20.29
C SER A 162 -5.51 -38.27 -19.50
N SER A 163 -4.19 -38.42 -19.72
CA SER A 163 -3.18 -37.60 -19.07
C SER A 163 -3.23 -36.14 -19.54
N ALA A 164 -3.34 -35.92 -20.86
CA ALA A 164 -3.50 -34.59 -21.45
C ALA A 164 -4.77 -33.90 -20.92
N SER A 165 -5.88 -34.62 -20.78
CA SER A 165 -7.10 -34.05 -20.20
C SER A 165 -6.96 -33.61 -18.73
N ARG A 166 -6.18 -34.35 -17.95
CA ARG A 166 -5.88 -33.95 -16.54
C ARG A 166 -5.02 -32.70 -16.49
N ILE A 167 -3.98 -32.64 -17.33
CA ILE A 167 -3.10 -31.45 -17.42
C ILE A 167 -3.90 -30.24 -17.90
N TYR A 168 -4.76 -30.42 -18.91
CA TYR A 168 -5.65 -29.34 -19.38
C TYR A 168 -6.59 -28.84 -18.27
N SER A 169 -7.21 -29.74 -17.50
CA SER A 169 -8.05 -29.34 -16.37
C SER A 169 -7.27 -28.57 -15.30
N GLN A 170 -6.00 -28.93 -15.08
CA GLN A 170 -5.13 -28.19 -14.16
C GLN A 170 -4.78 -26.81 -14.72
N LEU A 171 -4.42 -26.73 -15.99
CA LEU A 171 -4.14 -25.48 -16.69
C LEU A 171 -5.37 -24.54 -16.67
N ASP A 172 -6.55 -25.05 -16.99
CA ASP A 172 -7.82 -24.30 -16.92
C ASP A 172 -8.08 -23.76 -15.50
N THR A 173 -7.81 -24.57 -14.48
CA THR A 173 -7.91 -24.14 -13.08
C THR A 173 -6.91 -23.03 -12.76
N MET A 174 -5.66 -23.15 -13.21
CA MET A 174 -4.61 -22.17 -12.97
C MET A 174 -4.90 -20.85 -13.70
N THR A 175 -5.40 -20.90 -14.92
CA THR A 175 -5.72 -19.71 -15.72
C THR A 175 -7.12 -19.15 -15.42
N SER A 176 -7.88 -19.80 -14.55
CA SER A 176 -9.20 -19.32 -14.15
C SER A 176 -9.16 -17.94 -13.49
N GLU A 177 -10.22 -17.17 -13.66
CA GLU A 177 -10.39 -15.85 -13.01
C GLU A 177 -10.18 -15.90 -11.49
N LYS A 178 -10.49 -17.02 -10.84
CA LYS A 178 -10.30 -17.18 -9.40
C LYS A 178 -8.82 -17.21 -9.00
N SER A 179 -7.96 -17.84 -9.81
CA SER A 179 -6.52 -17.94 -9.56
C SER A 179 -5.81 -16.60 -9.87
N THR A 180 -6.14 -15.97 -11.00
CA THR A 180 -5.60 -14.65 -11.38
C THR A 180 -6.06 -13.53 -10.44
N ARG A 181 -7.28 -13.62 -9.88
CA ARG A 181 -7.80 -12.67 -8.90
C ARG A 181 -6.92 -12.56 -7.64
N SER A 182 -6.29 -13.61 -7.23
CA SER A 182 -5.36 -13.59 -6.08
C SER A 182 -4.13 -12.72 -6.36
N LEU A 183 -3.58 -12.83 -7.57
CA LEU A 183 -2.45 -12.02 -8.02
C LEU A 183 -2.83 -10.54 -8.18
N GLU A 184 -3.99 -10.26 -8.77
CA GLU A 184 -4.53 -8.91 -8.90
C GLU A 184 -4.79 -8.26 -7.54
N LYS A 185 -5.32 -9.00 -6.55
CA LYS A 185 -5.46 -8.51 -5.18
C LYS A 185 -4.13 -8.17 -4.51
N SER A 186 -3.07 -8.92 -4.79
CA SER A 186 -1.73 -8.58 -4.31
C SER A 186 -1.24 -7.27 -4.92
N ALA A 187 -1.38 -7.10 -6.24
CA ALA A 187 -1.05 -5.86 -6.92
C ALA A 187 -1.86 -4.66 -6.38
N ASP A 188 -3.15 -4.85 -6.13
CA ASP A 188 -4.02 -3.84 -5.54
C ASP A 188 -3.59 -3.46 -4.12
N THR A 189 -3.17 -4.42 -3.30
CA THR A 189 -2.67 -4.16 -1.94
C THR A 189 -1.37 -3.35 -1.96
N PHE A 190 -0.43 -3.68 -2.86
CA PHE A 190 0.79 -2.88 -3.05
C PHE A 190 0.46 -1.48 -3.56
N THR A 191 -0.50 -1.35 -4.49
CA THR A 191 -0.94 -0.05 -5.01
C THR A 191 -1.52 0.82 -3.89
N MET A 192 -2.40 0.29 -3.05
CA MET A 192 -2.95 0.99 -1.89
C MET A 192 -1.85 1.48 -0.93
N THR A 193 -0.84 0.66 -0.68
CA THR A 193 0.30 1.04 0.18
C THR A 193 1.15 2.15 -0.47
N ALA A 194 1.42 2.06 -1.78
CA ALA A 194 2.15 3.09 -2.51
C ALA A 194 1.38 4.43 -2.56
N GLN A 195 0.07 4.39 -2.76
CA GLN A 195 -0.80 5.57 -2.66
C GLN A 195 -0.71 6.22 -1.28
N THR A 196 -0.74 5.44 -0.22
CA THR A 196 -0.59 5.93 1.17
C THR A 196 0.77 6.59 1.40
N LEU A 197 1.86 5.99 0.89
CA LEU A 197 3.20 6.55 0.97
C LEU A 197 3.32 7.85 0.18
N MET A 198 2.79 7.90 -1.04
CA MET A 198 2.80 9.09 -1.89
C MET A 198 1.97 10.24 -1.27
N ASN A 199 0.81 9.94 -0.69
CA ASN A 199 0.01 10.90 0.06
C ASN A 199 0.79 11.47 1.25
N SER A 200 1.42 10.60 2.04
CA SER A 200 2.21 11.01 3.21
C SER A 200 3.42 11.85 2.82
N TYR A 201 4.10 11.49 1.73
CA TYR A 201 5.23 12.27 1.20
C TYR A 201 4.78 13.68 0.79
N ASN A 202 3.73 13.79 -0.03
CA ASN A 202 3.22 15.10 -0.49
C ASN A 202 2.75 15.98 0.68
N GLN A 203 2.12 15.40 1.71
CA GLN A 203 1.78 16.13 2.94
C GLN A 203 3.03 16.68 3.65
N MET A 204 4.10 15.88 3.73
CA MET A 204 5.36 16.35 4.32
C MET A 204 6.00 17.47 3.51
N VAL A 205 5.98 17.39 2.18
CA VAL A 205 6.47 18.45 1.28
C VAL A 205 5.73 19.77 1.53
N GLN A 206 4.40 19.76 1.63
CA GLN A 206 3.61 20.95 1.94
C GLN A 206 3.93 21.53 3.33
N ASN A 207 4.15 20.66 4.32
CA ASN A 207 4.53 21.08 5.67
C ASN A 207 5.95 21.66 5.71
N VAL A 208 6.87 21.15 4.89
CA VAL A 208 8.23 21.71 4.74
C VAL A 208 8.17 23.12 4.18
N GLU A 209 7.41 23.35 3.07
CA GLU A 209 7.23 24.68 2.47
C GLU A 209 6.72 25.72 3.49
N TYR A 210 5.67 25.35 4.22
CA TYR A 210 5.14 26.19 5.30
C TYR A 210 6.20 26.47 6.38
N GLN A 211 6.88 25.44 6.86
CA GLN A 211 7.85 25.58 7.94
C GLN A 211 9.08 26.40 7.54
N GLU A 212 9.49 26.34 6.29
CA GLU A 212 10.56 27.21 5.75
C GLU A 212 10.20 28.69 5.86
N LYS A 213 8.99 29.04 5.43
CA LYS A 213 8.52 30.42 5.52
C LYS A 213 8.33 30.88 6.97
N ARG A 214 7.95 29.97 7.85
CA ARG A 214 7.90 30.24 9.28
C ARG A 214 9.29 30.50 9.87
N VAL A 215 10.29 29.72 9.49
CA VAL A 215 11.70 29.95 9.91
C VAL A 215 12.18 31.32 9.40
N GLU A 216 11.92 31.69 8.15
CA GLU A 216 12.23 32.99 7.57
C GLU A 216 11.59 34.15 8.37
N SER A 217 10.33 34.04 8.73
CA SER A 217 9.60 35.00 9.54
C SER A 217 10.21 35.14 10.94
N LEU A 218 10.52 34.02 11.60
CA LEU A 218 11.13 34.02 12.94
C LEU A 218 12.58 34.51 12.92
N GLN A 219 13.33 34.28 11.83
CA GLN A 219 14.65 34.85 11.65
C GLN A 219 14.59 36.40 11.59
N ALA A 220 13.67 36.93 10.77
CA ALA A 220 13.47 38.37 10.67
C ALA A 220 12.99 39.00 11.99
N ALA A 221 12.13 38.28 12.75
CA ALA A 221 11.68 38.70 14.07
C ALA A 221 12.83 38.71 15.08
N PHE A 222 13.70 37.70 15.09
CA PHE A 222 14.92 37.66 15.94
C PHE A 222 15.87 38.82 15.63
N GLU A 223 16.16 39.11 14.37
CA GLU A 223 17.00 40.23 13.96
C GLU A 223 16.38 41.58 14.34
N ALA A 224 15.06 41.76 14.19
CA ALA A 224 14.36 42.95 14.64
C ALA A 224 14.43 43.10 16.17
N MET A 225 14.34 42.00 16.93
CA MET A 225 14.49 42.00 18.39
C MET A 225 15.92 42.35 18.79
N GLY A 226 16.94 41.89 18.07
CA GLY A 226 18.33 42.26 18.27
C GLY A 226 18.58 43.78 18.10
N ARG A 227 17.99 44.39 17.03
CA ARG A 227 18.04 45.85 16.83
C ARG A 227 17.33 46.61 17.95
N LYS A 228 16.19 46.17 18.43
CA LYS A 228 15.49 46.78 19.57
C LYS A 228 16.26 46.66 20.86
N GLN A 229 16.92 45.55 21.12
CA GLN A 229 17.73 45.32 22.30
C GLN A 229 18.99 46.22 22.27
N ALA A 230 19.67 46.37 21.11
CA ALA A 230 20.80 47.28 20.95
C ALA A 230 20.38 48.74 21.14
N ALA A 231 19.15 49.13 20.81
CA ALA A 231 18.58 50.46 21.06
C ALA A 231 18.01 50.60 22.48
N GLY A 232 18.16 49.59 23.35
CA GLY A 232 17.70 49.66 24.74
C GLY A 232 16.15 49.52 24.89
N SER A 233 15.43 49.21 23.83
CA SER A 233 13.96 49.09 23.81
C SER A 233 13.44 47.67 23.95
N ALA A 234 14.33 46.67 24.07
CA ALA A 234 14.00 45.28 24.38
C ALA A 234 14.97 44.71 25.41
N THR A 235 14.49 43.74 26.18
CA THR A 235 15.29 43.06 27.21
C THR A 235 16.09 41.89 26.65
N GLN A 236 17.18 41.51 27.32
CA GLN A 236 17.94 40.29 26.98
C GLN A 236 17.08 39.02 27.05
N ALA A 237 16.10 38.98 27.93
CA ALA A 237 15.15 37.84 28.03
C ALA A 237 14.29 37.71 26.77
N GLN A 238 13.80 38.83 26.22
CA GLN A 238 13.02 38.84 24.97
C GLN A 238 13.85 38.39 23.76
N LEU A 239 15.14 38.81 23.70
CA LEU A 239 16.06 38.38 22.65
C LEU A 239 16.31 36.85 22.73
N LYS A 240 16.54 36.31 23.93
CA LYS A 240 16.70 34.86 24.13
C LYS A 240 15.46 34.07 23.79
N GLU A 241 14.27 34.61 24.08
CA GLU A 241 13.00 33.96 23.71
C GLU A 241 12.81 33.92 22.19
N ALA A 242 13.11 35.01 21.49
CA ALA A 242 13.07 35.03 20.02
C ALA A 242 14.07 34.03 19.40
N GLN A 243 15.28 33.93 19.97
CA GLN A 243 16.26 32.93 19.54
C GLN A 243 15.74 31.48 19.75
N LYS A 244 15.21 31.18 20.93
CA LYS A 244 14.66 29.90 21.26
C LYS A 244 13.54 29.49 20.28
N ASN A 245 12.63 30.43 19.94
CA ASN A 245 11.55 30.17 18.98
C ASN A 245 12.09 29.86 17.57
N LEU A 246 13.11 30.61 17.14
CA LEU A 246 13.80 30.35 15.87
C LEU A 246 14.47 28.97 15.86
N ASP A 247 15.24 28.64 16.91
CA ASP A 247 15.94 27.36 16.99
C ASP A 247 14.98 26.19 17.04
N THR A 248 13.85 26.34 17.74
CA THR A 248 12.76 25.34 17.74
C THR A 248 12.16 25.15 16.34
N ALA A 249 11.93 26.24 15.61
CA ALA A 249 11.39 26.17 14.25
C ALA A 249 12.39 25.54 13.27
N LYS A 250 13.69 25.85 13.39
CA LYS A 250 14.75 25.21 12.59
C LYS A 250 14.83 23.69 12.84
N ASN A 251 14.78 23.28 14.10
CA ASN A 251 14.80 21.87 14.45
C ASN A 251 13.55 21.12 13.91
N SER A 252 12.39 21.80 13.95
CA SER A 252 11.16 21.22 13.37
C SER A 252 11.26 21.07 11.84
N LEU A 253 11.83 22.06 11.15
CA LEU A 253 12.08 22.01 9.71
C LEU A 253 12.98 20.84 9.34
N GLU A 254 14.09 20.68 10.05
CA GLU A 254 15.02 19.57 9.80
C GLU A 254 14.36 18.21 10.02
N SER A 255 13.55 18.07 11.07
CA SER A 255 12.78 16.86 11.33
C SER A 255 11.80 16.54 10.19
N LEU A 256 11.08 17.55 9.66
CA LEU A 256 10.15 17.36 8.55
C LEU A 256 10.88 16.96 7.25
N ARG A 257 12.02 17.55 6.97
CA ARG A 257 12.86 17.19 5.80
C ARG A 257 13.35 15.75 5.89
N LEU A 258 13.79 15.30 7.06
CA LEU A 258 14.20 13.91 7.28
C LEU A 258 13.04 12.95 7.08
N GLN A 259 11.85 13.28 7.57
CA GLN A 259 10.64 12.46 7.37
C GLN A 259 10.24 12.40 5.90
N ALA A 260 10.26 13.53 5.19
CA ALA A 260 9.99 13.56 3.74
C ALA A 260 10.99 12.70 2.97
N SER A 261 12.29 12.77 3.30
CA SER A 261 13.34 11.95 2.71
C SER A 261 13.12 10.46 2.96
N GLN A 262 12.72 10.08 4.18
CA GLN A 262 12.42 8.69 4.51
C GLN A 262 11.22 8.16 3.73
N LEU A 263 10.14 8.93 3.63
CA LEU A 263 8.95 8.55 2.86
C LEU A 263 9.26 8.43 1.36
N ARG A 264 10.06 9.36 0.82
CA ARG A 264 10.56 9.28 -0.56
C ARG A 264 11.33 7.98 -0.77
N GLN A 265 12.28 7.67 0.09
CA GLN A 265 13.08 6.44 -0.02
C GLN A 265 12.23 5.18 0.10
N GLN A 266 11.25 5.15 1.01
CA GLN A 266 10.32 4.03 1.15
C GLN A 266 9.49 3.81 -0.12
N LEU A 267 8.97 4.90 -0.72
CA LEU A 267 8.22 4.81 -1.97
C LEU A 267 9.10 4.30 -3.13
N LEU A 268 10.31 4.83 -3.29
CA LEU A 268 11.24 4.38 -4.34
C LEU A 268 11.65 2.93 -4.17
N THR A 269 11.97 2.50 -2.95
CA THR A 269 12.28 1.10 -2.64
C THR A 269 11.10 0.18 -2.95
N MET A 270 9.88 0.60 -2.63
CA MET A 270 8.67 -0.15 -2.94
C MET A 270 8.42 -0.28 -4.44
N LEU A 271 8.76 0.76 -5.21
CA LEU A 271 8.67 0.76 -6.67
C LEU A 271 9.86 0.08 -7.36
N GLY A 272 10.88 -0.39 -6.60
CA GLY A 272 12.08 -1.02 -7.15
C GLY A 272 13.00 -0.06 -7.92
N ILE A 273 12.94 1.23 -7.60
CA ILE A 273 13.75 2.27 -8.24
C ILE A 273 15.01 2.50 -7.40
N GLU A 274 16.18 2.10 -7.92
CA GLU A 274 17.47 2.23 -7.21
C GLU A 274 18.09 3.62 -7.39
N ASP A 275 18.04 4.18 -8.60
CA ASP A 275 18.60 5.50 -8.89
C ASP A 275 17.55 6.60 -8.65
N SER A 276 17.73 7.31 -7.54
CA SER A 276 16.85 8.41 -7.13
C SER A 276 17.19 9.76 -7.78
N SER A 277 18.30 9.86 -8.52
CA SER A 277 18.85 11.14 -9.00
C SER A 277 18.00 11.81 -10.10
N GLN A 278 17.19 11.02 -10.81
CA GLN A 278 16.34 11.50 -11.90
C GLN A 278 14.85 11.16 -11.71
N VAL A 279 14.41 11.03 -10.44
CA VAL A 279 13.03 10.67 -10.12
C VAL A 279 12.28 11.87 -9.56
N VAL A 280 11.20 12.23 -10.21
CA VAL A 280 10.25 13.24 -9.75
C VAL A 280 8.97 12.56 -9.26
N ILE A 281 8.61 12.77 -8.01
CA ILE A 281 7.33 12.32 -7.47
C ILE A 281 6.29 13.40 -7.77
N GLY A 282 5.25 13.04 -8.50
CA GLY A 282 4.14 13.92 -8.83
C GLY A 282 3.26 14.26 -7.63
N THR A 283 2.30 15.12 -7.84
CA THR A 283 1.31 15.51 -6.83
C THR A 283 0.17 14.51 -6.74
N VAL A 284 -0.46 14.44 -5.57
CA VAL A 284 -1.73 13.72 -5.40
C VAL A 284 -2.83 14.49 -6.13
N PRO A 285 -3.71 13.83 -6.88
CA PRO A 285 -4.82 14.50 -7.57
C PRO A 285 -5.77 15.17 -6.58
N GLU A 286 -6.38 16.27 -6.99
CA GLU A 286 -7.47 16.88 -6.21
C GLU A 286 -8.63 15.90 -6.04
N PRO A 287 -9.35 15.95 -4.90
CA PRO A 287 -10.47 15.03 -4.65
C PRO A 287 -11.59 15.23 -5.66
N ASP A 288 -12.05 14.13 -6.27
CA ASP A 288 -13.22 14.13 -7.15
C ASP A 288 -14.51 14.24 -6.31
N MET A 289 -14.93 15.47 -6.09
CA MET A 289 -16.13 15.76 -5.30
C MET A 289 -17.40 15.16 -5.90
N ALA A 290 -17.48 15.06 -7.24
CA ALA A 290 -18.65 14.47 -7.91
C ALA A 290 -18.72 12.96 -7.66
N ALA A 291 -17.61 12.26 -7.73
CA ALA A 291 -17.53 10.83 -7.40
C ALA A 291 -17.83 10.56 -5.92
N ILE A 292 -17.31 11.42 -5.02
CA ILE A 292 -17.57 11.31 -3.57
C ILE A 292 -19.06 11.54 -3.24
N GLU A 293 -19.71 12.47 -3.93
CA GLU A 293 -21.16 12.75 -3.73
C GLU A 293 -22.06 11.67 -4.33
N ALA A 294 -21.57 10.95 -5.35
CA ALA A 294 -22.29 9.85 -5.99
C ALA A 294 -22.20 8.53 -5.21
N VAL A 295 -21.49 8.46 -4.09
CA VAL A 295 -21.35 7.24 -3.28
C VAL A 295 -22.69 6.75 -2.76
N ASP A 296 -23.05 5.50 -3.09
CA ASP A 296 -24.24 4.81 -2.57
C ASP A 296 -23.82 3.76 -1.53
N TYR A 297 -23.87 4.15 -0.26
CA TYR A 297 -23.46 3.33 0.87
C TYR A 297 -24.14 1.94 0.91
N GLU A 298 -25.45 1.85 0.64
CA GLU A 298 -26.18 0.59 0.75
C GLU A 298 -25.79 -0.38 -0.38
N SER A 299 -25.67 0.11 -1.60
CA SER A 299 -25.21 -0.70 -2.74
C SER A 299 -23.77 -1.15 -2.56
N ASP A 300 -22.89 -0.26 -2.11
CA ASP A 300 -21.47 -0.53 -1.93
C ASP A 300 -21.20 -1.45 -0.73
N LYS A 301 -22.01 -1.37 0.34
CA LYS A 301 -21.97 -2.31 1.46
C LYS A 301 -22.19 -3.76 1.00
N ILE A 302 -23.20 -3.97 0.15
CA ILE A 302 -23.48 -5.30 -0.39
C ILE A 302 -22.29 -5.83 -1.22
N ARG A 303 -21.67 -4.96 -2.02
CA ARG A 303 -20.47 -5.31 -2.81
C ARG A 303 -19.28 -5.61 -1.91
N ALA A 304 -19.03 -4.77 -0.90
CA ALA A 304 -17.94 -4.95 0.06
C ALA A 304 -18.05 -6.29 0.79
N MET A 305 -19.24 -6.64 1.28
CA MET A 305 -19.49 -7.93 1.90
C MET A 305 -19.30 -9.10 0.93
N GLY A 306 -19.75 -8.95 -0.32
CA GLY A 306 -19.58 -9.99 -1.37
C GLY A 306 -18.11 -10.20 -1.74
N ASN A 307 -17.27 -9.17 -1.69
CA ASN A 307 -15.87 -9.20 -2.08
C ASN A 307 -14.93 -9.54 -0.91
N ASP A 308 -15.40 -9.47 0.34
CA ASP A 308 -14.58 -9.74 1.53
C ASP A 308 -14.24 -11.23 1.65
N LYS A 309 -12.94 -11.51 1.84
CA LYS A 309 -12.42 -12.87 1.89
C LYS A 309 -12.86 -13.63 3.15
N SER A 310 -12.98 -12.95 4.29
CA SER A 310 -13.43 -13.59 5.55
C SER A 310 -14.89 -13.99 5.45
N VAL A 311 -15.75 -13.12 4.93
CA VAL A 311 -17.16 -13.42 4.67
C VAL A 311 -17.30 -14.55 3.67
N GLN A 312 -16.55 -14.54 2.56
CA GLN A 312 -16.55 -15.63 1.58
C GLN A 312 -16.12 -16.95 2.20
N ASN A 313 -15.02 -16.95 2.98
CA ASN A 313 -14.53 -18.15 3.64
C ASN A 313 -15.55 -18.70 4.65
N ALA A 314 -16.19 -17.85 5.46
CA ALA A 314 -17.23 -18.27 6.39
C ALA A 314 -18.42 -18.91 5.67
N ARG A 315 -18.90 -18.30 4.56
CA ARG A 315 -20.00 -18.81 3.73
C ARG A 315 -19.66 -20.13 3.04
N HIS A 316 -18.39 -20.38 2.69
CA HIS A 316 -17.92 -21.58 2.00
C HIS A 316 -17.35 -22.65 2.94
N THR A 317 -17.36 -22.45 4.25
CA THR A 317 -16.93 -23.46 5.23
C THR A 317 -17.80 -24.71 5.09
N LEU A 318 -17.17 -25.87 4.87
CA LEU A 318 -17.86 -27.15 4.77
C LEU A 318 -18.48 -27.51 6.12
N ALA A 319 -19.71 -28.00 6.09
CA ALA A 319 -20.43 -28.46 7.29
C ALA A 319 -21.26 -29.70 6.93
N SER A 320 -21.00 -30.80 7.64
CA SER A 320 -21.62 -32.12 7.38
C SER A 320 -22.59 -32.55 8.50
N SER A 321 -22.56 -31.90 9.64
CA SER A 321 -23.46 -32.14 10.76
C SER A 321 -24.31 -30.91 11.11
N THR A 322 -25.45 -31.10 11.75
CA THR A 322 -26.32 -30.01 12.22
C THR A 322 -25.57 -29.02 13.14
N THR A 323 -24.69 -29.53 13.98
CA THR A 323 -23.86 -28.68 14.86
C THR A 323 -22.89 -27.82 14.04
N GLU A 324 -22.20 -28.39 13.06
CA GLU A 324 -21.30 -27.66 12.16
C GLU A 324 -22.04 -26.63 11.31
N ILE A 325 -23.25 -26.93 10.84
CA ILE A 325 -24.12 -26.01 10.12
C ILE A 325 -24.45 -24.80 11.00
N ASN A 326 -24.81 -25.01 12.27
CA ASN A 326 -25.10 -23.91 13.20
C ASN A 326 -23.85 -23.07 13.49
N ILE A 327 -22.68 -23.71 13.68
CA ILE A 327 -21.40 -23.01 13.84
C ILE A 327 -21.10 -22.17 12.59
N ARG A 328 -21.32 -22.72 11.39
CA ARG A 328 -21.11 -21.97 10.15
C ARG A 328 -22.01 -20.73 10.07
N PHE A 329 -23.28 -20.83 10.44
CA PHE A 329 -24.16 -19.66 10.49
C PHE A 329 -23.64 -18.60 11.45
N SER A 330 -23.19 -18.98 12.65
CA SER A 330 -22.60 -18.01 13.60
C SER A 330 -21.32 -17.37 13.08
N LEU A 331 -20.45 -18.14 12.38
CA LEU A 331 -19.23 -17.61 11.74
C LEU A 331 -19.56 -16.62 10.60
N VAL A 332 -20.61 -16.90 9.83
CA VAL A 332 -21.09 -15.99 8.77
C VAL A 332 -21.60 -14.70 9.41
N ASP A 333 -22.48 -14.80 10.41
CA ASP A 333 -23.04 -13.63 11.09
C ASP A 333 -21.93 -12.76 11.74
N GLU A 334 -20.92 -13.39 12.35
CA GLU A 334 -19.75 -12.69 12.93
C GLU A 334 -18.90 -12.00 11.85
N ALA A 335 -18.60 -12.69 10.75
CA ALA A 335 -17.79 -12.14 9.67
C ALA A 335 -18.52 -10.99 8.96
N GLU A 336 -19.82 -11.14 8.71
CA GLU A 336 -20.67 -10.10 8.11
C GLU A 336 -20.79 -8.89 9.04
N GLY A 337 -21.07 -9.09 10.32
CA GLY A 337 -21.15 -8.02 11.30
C GLY A 337 -19.84 -7.26 11.48
N THR A 338 -18.72 -7.97 11.49
CA THR A 338 -17.37 -7.37 11.56
C THR A 338 -17.09 -6.51 10.32
N LYS A 339 -17.38 -7.05 9.12
CA LYS A 339 -17.17 -6.30 7.86
C LYS A 339 -18.12 -5.12 7.75
N GLU A 340 -19.38 -5.26 8.16
CA GLU A 340 -20.33 -4.15 8.16
C GLU A 340 -19.86 -3.00 9.06
N ALA A 341 -19.40 -3.31 10.27
CA ALA A 341 -18.86 -2.31 11.19
C ALA A 341 -17.61 -1.61 10.62
N ALA A 342 -16.69 -2.36 10.03
CA ALA A 342 -15.48 -1.81 9.40
C ALA A 342 -15.85 -0.91 8.20
N PHE A 343 -16.76 -1.36 7.34
CA PHE A 343 -17.21 -0.59 6.18
C PHE A 343 -17.97 0.69 6.57
N LEU A 344 -18.79 0.63 7.62
CA LEU A 344 -19.42 1.81 8.17
C LEU A 344 -18.40 2.82 8.70
N ALA A 345 -17.35 2.35 9.38
CA ALA A 345 -16.26 3.21 9.85
C ALA A 345 -15.52 3.89 8.69
N SER A 346 -15.25 3.15 7.60
CA SER A 346 -14.65 3.69 6.38
C SER A 346 -15.53 4.79 5.75
N TYR A 347 -16.84 4.56 5.64
CA TYR A 347 -17.79 5.57 5.16
C TYR A 347 -17.84 6.80 6.06
N GLN A 348 -17.88 6.61 7.37
CA GLN A 348 -17.86 7.72 8.34
C GLN A 348 -16.56 8.54 8.23
N ASN A 349 -15.42 7.88 8.04
CA ASN A 349 -14.15 8.54 7.81
C ASN A 349 -14.16 9.39 6.52
N LEU A 350 -14.74 8.86 5.43
CA LEU A 350 -14.92 9.62 4.19
C LEU A 350 -15.75 10.89 4.42
N GLN A 351 -16.89 10.79 5.13
CA GLN A 351 -17.75 11.93 5.43
C GLN A 351 -17.06 12.96 6.34
N ALA A 352 -16.30 12.49 7.34
CA ALA A 352 -15.52 13.35 8.22
C ALA A 352 -14.41 14.08 7.45
N SER A 353 -13.72 13.40 6.57
CA SER A 353 -12.67 13.98 5.71
C SER A 353 -13.24 14.99 4.71
N LYS A 354 -14.43 14.75 4.15
CA LYS A 354 -15.16 15.72 3.31
C LYS A 354 -15.44 17.01 4.10
N THR A 355 -16.02 16.88 5.29
CA THR A 355 -16.34 18.04 6.15
C THR A 355 -15.08 18.81 6.54
N ALA A 356 -13.97 18.10 6.84
CA ALA A 356 -12.69 18.72 7.17
C ALA A 356 -12.12 19.50 5.98
N TYR A 357 -12.21 18.94 4.78
CA TYR A 357 -11.77 19.62 3.55
C TYR A 357 -12.58 20.88 3.26
N GLU A 358 -13.91 20.84 3.35
CA GLU A 358 -14.78 22.00 3.17
C GLU A 358 -14.49 23.13 4.18
N ALA A 359 -14.23 22.76 5.43
CA ALA A 359 -13.81 23.71 6.47
C ALA A 359 -12.43 24.32 6.17
N ALA A 360 -11.45 23.50 5.77
CA ALA A 360 -10.12 23.97 5.41
C ALA A 360 -10.12 24.86 4.16
N LEU A 361 -10.95 24.55 3.16
CA LEU A 361 -11.15 25.36 1.96
C LEU A 361 -11.71 26.75 2.32
N THR A 362 -12.72 26.80 3.18
CA THR A 362 -13.30 28.07 3.66
C THR A 362 -12.29 28.92 4.44
N ALA A 363 -11.49 28.27 5.30
CA ALA A 363 -10.42 28.93 6.05
C ALA A 363 -9.33 29.46 5.11
N PHE A 364 -8.94 28.71 4.09
CA PHE A 364 -7.98 29.14 3.08
C PHE A 364 -8.48 30.34 2.28
N GLN A 365 -9.73 30.32 1.79
CA GLN A 365 -10.34 31.45 1.07
C GLN A 365 -10.31 32.73 1.91
N SER A 366 -10.63 32.65 3.18
CA SER A 366 -10.55 33.77 4.13
C SER A 366 -9.11 34.28 4.32
N ALA A 367 -8.15 33.35 4.42
CA ALA A 367 -6.73 33.69 4.54
C ALA A 367 -6.16 34.31 3.28
N GLN A 368 -6.64 33.87 2.10
CA GLN A 368 -6.26 34.45 0.80
C GLN A 368 -6.69 35.91 0.71
N LEU A 369 -7.93 36.23 1.03
CA LEU A 369 -8.42 37.62 1.04
C LEU A 369 -7.64 38.49 2.05
N ALA A 370 -7.31 37.95 3.21
CA ALA A 370 -6.49 38.66 4.21
C ALA A 370 -5.07 38.91 3.70
N TYR A 371 -4.47 37.93 3.03
CA TYR A 371 -3.14 38.05 2.44
C TYR A 371 -3.07 39.04 1.29
N GLU A 372 -4.08 39.11 0.41
CA GLU A 372 -4.19 40.15 -0.63
C GLU A 372 -4.29 41.55 -0.01
N GLY A 373 -5.01 41.70 1.12
CA GLY A 373 -5.06 42.93 1.89
C GLY A 373 -3.71 43.31 2.50
N LEU A 374 -2.95 42.30 2.97
CA LEU A 374 -1.60 42.45 3.49
C LEU A 374 -0.60 42.91 2.41
N GLN A 375 -0.67 42.32 1.21
CA GLN A 375 0.16 42.73 0.07
C GLN A 375 -0.07 44.20 -0.33
N ARG A 376 -1.35 44.64 -0.39
CA ARG A 376 -1.68 46.05 -0.66
C ARG A 376 -1.13 46.98 0.40
N LYS A 377 -1.21 46.62 1.71
CA LYS A 377 -0.61 47.42 2.80
C LYS A 377 0.92 47.45 2.72
N GLN A 378 1.57 46.36 2.33
CA GLN A 378 2.99 46.28 2.14
C GLN A 378 3.44 47.20 0.97
N GLN A 379 2.73 47.16 -0.15
CA GLN A 379 3.02 48.04 -1.30
C GLN A 379 2.85 49.54 -0.95
N ALA A 380 1.89 49.86 -0.08
CA ALA A 380 1.69 51.21 0.44
C ALA A 380 2.71 51.62 1.54
N GLY A 381 3.67 50.76 1.91
CA GLY A 381 4.66 51.06 2.95
C GLY A 381 4.06 51.09 4.38
N LEU A 382 2.86 50.54 4.59
CA LEU A 382 2.14 50.59 5.85
C LEU A 382 2.47 49.42 6.79
N LEU A 383 3.35 48.50 6.37
CA LEU A 383 3.73 47.33 7.15
C LEU A 383 5.25 47.24 7.33
N THR A 384 5.66 46.70 8.46
CA THR A 384 7.05 46.27 8.65
C THR A 384 7.29 44.94 7.93
N GLY A 385 8.56 44.67 7.55
CA GLY A 385 8.92 43.38 6.92
C GLY A 385 8.54 42.17 7.78
N THR A 386 8.68 42.27 9.12
CA THR A 386 8.26 41.19 10.03
C THR A 386 6.76 40.93 10.01
N GLN A 387 5.94 41.97 10.02
CA GLN A 387 4.47 41.83 9.93
C GLN A 387 4.03 41.22 8.61
N TYR A 388 4.70 41.56 7.51
CA TYR A 388 4.43 40.97 6.20
C TYR A 388 4.78 39.48 6.19
N LEU A 389 5.96 39.08 6.67
CA LEU A 389 6.41 37.68 6.74
C LEU A 389 5.53 36.83 7.67
N GLU A 390 5.09 37.39 8.82
CA GLU A 390 4.14 36.71 9.71
C GLU A 390 2.79 36.43 9.00
N GLY A 391 2.29 37.43 8.27
CA GLY A 391 1.06 37.26 7.50
C GLY A 391 1.20 36.29 6.33
N GLN A 392 2.35 36.28 5.67
CA GLN A 392 2.67 35.29 4.63
C GLN A 392 2.75 33.88 5.23
N ALA A 393 3.42 33.69 6.35
CA ALA A 393 3.49 32.40 7.03
C ALA A 393 2.10 31.89 7.44
N SER A 394 1.21 32.79 7.95
CA SER A 394 -0.16 32.44 8.29
C SER A 394 -1.00 32.03 7.06
N TYR A 395 -0.83 32.72 5.92
CA TYR A 395 -1.47 32.33 4.66
C TYR A 395 -1.00 30.94 4.20
N LEU A 396 0.29 30.67 4.22
CA LEU A 396 0.87 29.38 3.83
C LEU A 396 0.47 28.24 4.79
N GLU A 397 0.29 28.55 6.08
CA GLU A 397 -0.30 27.59 7.03
C GLU A 397 -1.70 27.13 6.59
N LYS A 398 -2.54 28.07 6.18
CA LYS A 398 -3.90 27.72 5.71
C LYS A 398 -3.90 27.05 4.34
N LYS A 399 -2.97 27.44 3.46
CA LYS A 399 -2.72 26.72 2.18
C LYS A 399 -2.33 25.25 2.47
N ALA A 400 -1.32 25.03 3.29
CA ALA A 400 -0.86 23.68 3.64
C ALA A 400 -1.97 22.85 4.32
N ALA A 401 -2.77 23.48 5.19
CA ALA A 401 -3.91 22.80 5.83
C ALA A 401 -4.98 22.38 4.80
N LYS A 402 -5.30 23.24 3.80
CA LYS A 402 -6.22 22.92 2.70
C LYS A 402 -5.69 21.78 1.84
N GLU A 403 -4.42 21.83 1.44
CA GLU A 403 -3.79 20.78 0.64
C GLU A 403 -3.73 19.44 1.41
N THR A 404 -3.37 19.47 2.68
CA THR A 404 -3.38 18.27 3.55
C THR A 404 -4.78 17.70 3.68
N ALA A 405 -5.81 18.54 3.86
CA ALA A 405 -7.19 18.09 3.93
C ALA A 405 -7.69 17.51 2.60
N ALA A 406 -7.28 18.07 1.46
CA ALA A 406 -7.56 17.52 0.13
C ALA A 406 -6.96 16.13 -0.04
N MET A 407 -5.68 15.96 0.29
CA MET A 407 -4.99 14.66 0.24
C MET A 407 -5.61 13.62 1.18
N ASN A 408 -6.03 14.05 2.39
CA ASN A 408 -6.74 13.17 3.33
C ASN A 408 -8.11 12.73 2.78
N LEU A 409 -8.82 13.62 2.11
CA LEU A 409 -10.11 13.30 1.48
C LEU A 409 -9.92 12.32 0.31
N THR A 410 -8.92 12.54 -0.55
CA THR A 410 -8.56 11.61 -1.62
C THR A 410 -8.19 10.24 -1.03
N ALA A 411 -7.36 10.20 0.01
CA ALA A 411 -6.96 8.95 0.68
C ALA A 411 -8.16 8.23 1.33
N ALA A 412 -9.08 8.96 1.95
CA ALA A 412 -10.29 8.39 2.53
C ALA A 412 -11.24 7.81 1.47
N TYR A 413 -11.39 8.49 0.33
CA TYR A 413 -12.17 8.00 -0.80
C TYR A 413 -11.56 6.75 -1.43
N GLU A 414 -10.25 6.75 -1.68
CA GLU A 414 -9.53 5.56 -2.17
C GLU A 414 -9.64 4.38 -1.20
N SER A 415 -9.47 4.62 0.11
CA SER A 415 -9.65 3.59 1.13
C SER A 415 -11.07 3.00 1.10
N TYR A 416 -12.08 3.85 0.97
CA TYR A 416 -13.46 3.41 0.79
C TYR A 416 -13.62 2.54 -0.46
N CYS A 417 -13.06 2.97 -1.59
CA CYS A 417 -13.10 2.20 -2.85
C CYS A 417 -12.38 0.84 -2.73
N TRP A 418 -11.25 0.78 -2.00
CA TRP A 418 -10.56 -0.47 -1.71
C TRP A 418 -11.39 -1.40 -0.81
N ASP A 419 -12.07 -0.86 0.18
CA ASP A 419 -12.99 -1.63 1.02
C ASP A 419 -14.16 -2.23 0.22
N VAL A 420 -14.70 -1.50 -0.76
CA VAL A 420 -15.74 -2.03 -1.69
C VAL A 420 -15.19 -3.18 -2.53
N LYS A 421 -13.91 -3.13 -2.93
CA LYS A 421 -13.22 -4.23 -3.63
C LYS A 421 -12.86 -5.41 -2.72
N GLY A 422 -13.05 -5.31 -1.42
CA GLY A 422 -12.70 -6.34 -0.44
C GLY A 422 -11.20 -6.40 -0.14
N ILE A 423 -10.50 -5.25 -0.27
CA ILE A 423 -9.11 -5.05 0.10
C ILE A 423 -9.12 -4.11 1.29
N SER A 424 -8.88 -4.63 2.47
CA SER A 424 -8.83 -3.84 3.71
C SER A 424 -7.39 -3.65 4.16
N GLN A 425 -7.07 -2.49 4.72
CA GLN A 425 -5.84 -2.31 5.48
C GLN A 425 -5.97 -3.14 6.77
N THR A 426 -5.19 -4.19 6.89
CA THR A 426 -5.09 -5.01 8.12
C THR A 426 -3.94 -4.52 8.97
#